data_14fbb19e2e0ae4ef5601fcdec13caec6
#
_entry.id   14fbb19e2e0ae4ef5601fcdec13caec6
#
_cell.length_a   1.000
_cell.length_b   1.000
_cell.length_c   1.000
_cell.angle_alpha   90.00
_cell.angle_beta   90.00
_cell.angle_gamma   90.00
#
_symmetry.space_group_name_H-M   'P 1'
#
loop_
_entity.id
_entity.type
_entity.pdbx_description
1 polymer ?
#
loop_
_entity_poly.entity_id
_entity_poly.type
_entity_poly.pdbx_seq_one_letter_code
_entity_poly.pdbx_strand_id
1 'polypeptide(L)'
;MSFLNELRKNLSFAILLASSGYTILCLYYYLNQANIIFPASRIDADAVLNFTIDHQELFIDTPDGARLHGVLFKAEKPKGVILHFHGNAENMLSMQYAAEPFVHRNYSFLAMDYRSYGKSSGRLSEENLFADAALFLDYLKTSGWDSSEIILYGRSIGTGVAIQLASKSDLRGMILYAPFYSLTDLAAYHFPLLPADLLLKFPMDSAGYLNNVKHPVLILHGAADRIIPLDQAERLARIKGKLVVLENGRHNNLYGNERFWFEIDSFLARI
;
A
#
# COMPACT_ATOMS: atom_id res chain seq x y z
N MET A 1 55.63 13.91 -21.49
CA MET A 1 55.01 12.56 -21.35
C MET A 1 54.66 12.20 -19.89
N SER A 2 55.48 12.58 -18.89
CA SER A 2 55.23 12.21 -17.47
C SER A 2 53.98 12.83 -16.89
N PHE A 3 53.67 14.12 -17.12
CA PHE A 3 52.53 14.84 -16.61
C PHE A 3 51.15 14.25 -17.07
N LEU A 4 51.04 13.91 -18.36
CA LEU A 4 49.83 13.30 -18.91
C LEU A 4 49.59 11.90 -18.36
N ASN A 5 50.65 11.14 -18.06
CA ASN A 5 50.52 9.82 -17.46
C ASN A 5 50.08 9.90 -15.99
N GLU A 6 50.56 10.89 -15.26
CA GLU A 6 50.16 11.14 -13.87
C GLU A 6 48.72 11.63 -13.78
N LEU A 7 48.30 12.53 -14.67
CA LEU A 7 46.93 13.00 -14.78
C LEU A 7 45.95 11.83 -15.09
N ARG A 8 46.36 10.94 -16.03
CA ARG A 8 45.54 9.72 -16.34
C ARG A 8 45.44 8.78 -15.14
N LYS A 9 46.51 8.55 -14.40
CA LYS A 9 46.47 7.72 -13.19
C LYS A 9 45.55 8.30 -12.11
N ASN A 10 45.65 9.61 -11.85
CA ASN A 10 44.82 10.29 -10.88
C ASN A 10 43.33 10.27 -11.30
N LEU A 11 43.04 10.49 -12.60
CA LEU A 11 41.67 10.39 -13.13
C LEU A 11 41.14 8.96 -13.03
N SER A 12 41.94 7.94 -13.39
CA SER A 12 41.50 6.54 -13.27
C SER A 12 41.25 6.14 -11.81
N PHE A 13 42.07 6.63 -10.87
CA PHE A 13 41.89 6.41 -9.44
C PHE A 13 40.61 7.10 -8.93
N ALA A 14 40.34 8.34 -9.35
CA ALA A 14 39.10 9.07 -8.99
C ALA A 14 37.85 8.37 -9.53
N ILE A 15 37.89 7.87 -10.77
CA ILE A 15 36.78 7.10 -11.36
C ILE A 15 36.58 5.79 -10.58
N LEU A 16 37.64 5.09 -10.21
CA LEU A 16 37.55 3.85 -9.43
C LEU A 16 36.87 4.11 -8.06
N LEU A 17 37.31 5.17 -7.37
CA LEU A 17 36.69 5.55 -6.07
C LEU A 17 35.21 5.91 -6.22
N ALA A 18 34.88 6.70 -7.24
CA ALA A 18 33.48 7.09 -7.50
C ALA A 18 32.61 5.87 -7.84
N SER A 19 33.11 4.96 -8.70
CA SER A 19 32.41 3.73 -9.06
C SER A 19 32.23 2.80 -7.86
N SER A 20 33.27 2.67 -7.02
CA SER A 20 33.20 1.85 -5.80
C SER A 20 32.20 2.43 -4.81
N GLY A 21 32.22 3.76 -4.60
CA GLY A 21 31.24 4.45 -3.73
C GLY A 21 29.80 4.29 -4.22
N TYR A 22 29.58 4.43 -5.53
CA TYR A 22 28.27 4.21 -6.14
C TYR A 22 27.78 2.75 -5.99
N THR A 23 28.66 1.78 -6.21
CA THR A 23 28.36 0.35 -6.02
C THR A 23 27.97 0.06 -4.57
N ILE A 24 28.71 0.62 -3.60
CA ILE A 24 28.39 0.48 -2.17
C ILE A 24 27.02 1.09 -1.86
N LEU A 25 26.72 2.26 -2.42
CA LEU A 25 25.40 2.91 -2.27
C LEU A 25 24.27 2.04 -2.83
N CYS A 26 24.44 1.52 -4.05
CA CYS A 26 23.46 0.61 -4.66
C CYS A 26 23.27 -0.66 -3.81
N LEU A 27 24.36 -1.25 -3.30
CA LEU A 27 24.30 -2.42 -2.43
C LEU A 27 23.60 -2.12 -1.11
N TYR A 28 23.85 -0.96 -0.51
CA TYR A 28 23.15 -0.52 0.71
C TYR A 28 21.63 -0.47 0.49
N TYR A 29 21.16 0.20 -0.57
CA TYR A 29 19.73 0.26 -0.89
C TYR A 29 19.16 -1.11 -1.22
N TYR A 30 19.88 -1.93 -2.00
CA TYR A 30 19.47 -3.28 -2.33
C TYR A 30 19.25 -4.18 -1.10
N LEU A 31 20.14 -4.09 -0.11
CA LEU A 31 20.07 -4.91 1.10
C LEU A 31 19.04 -4.40 2.11
N ASN A 32 18.84 -3.08 2.18
CA ASN A 32 18.03 -2.46 3.23
C ASN A 32 16.65 -1.98 2.75
N GLN A 33 16.30 -2.17 1.46
CA GLN A 33 15.09 -1.61 0.88
C GLN A 33 13.80 -2.00 1.60
N ALA A 34 13.69 -3.22 2.14
CA ALA A 34 12.50 -3.63 2.90
C ALA A 34 12.25 -2.69 4.09
N ASN A 35 13.30 -2.34 4.85
CA ASN A 35 13.18 -1.43 5.99
C ASN A 35 12.98 0.05 5.57
N ILE A 36 13.47 0.42 4.38
CA ILE A 36 13.36 1.79 3.85
C ILE A 36 11.95 2.02 3.29
N ILE A 37 11.43 1.06 2.52
CA ILE A 37 10.12 1.11 1.90
C ILE A 37 9.00 0.83 2.92
N PHE A 38 9.26 -0.09 3.85
CA PHE A 38 8.30 -0.54 4.87
C PHE A 38 8.88 -0.32 6.28
N PRO A 39 8.94 0.92 6.77
CA PRO A 39 9.35 1.21 8.15
C PRO A 39 8.28 0.69 9.10
N ALA A 40 8.41 -0.57 9.51
CA ALA A 40 7.42 -1.28 10.28
C ALA A 40 7.23 -0.65 11.68
N SER A 41 5.98 -0.36 12.03
CA SER A 41 5.56 0.04 13.36
C SER A 41 5.01 -1.17 14.11
N ARG A 42 5.71 -1.64 15.15
CA ARG A 42 5.34 -2.83 15.91
C ARG A 42 4.44 -2.49 17.10
N ILE A 43 3.65 -3.46 17.50
CA ILE A 43 2.83 -3.47 18.70
C ILE A 43 3.27 -4.68 19.54
N ASP A 44 3.38 -4.52 20.85
CA ASP A 44 3.70 -5.64 21.74
C ASP A 44 2.62 -6.71 21.61
N ALA A 45 3.03 -7.98 21.63
CA ALA A 45 2.12 -9.10 21.38
C ALA A 45 0.97 -9.19 22.40
N ASP A 46 1.21 -8.75 23.65
CA ASP A 46 0.27 -8.73 24.76
C ASP A 46 -0.48 -7.38 24.90
N ALA A 47 -0.18 -6.39 24.04
CA ALA A 47 -0.88 -5.11 24.08
C ALA A 47 -2.37 -5.30 23.81
N VAL A 48 -3.20 -4.70 24.65
CA VAL A 48 -4.65 -4.68 24.46
C VAL A 48 -5.02 -3.53 23.54
N LEU A 49 -5.74 -3.82 22.46
CA LEU A 49 -6.26 -2.82 21.55
C LEU A 49 -7.56 -2.25 22.12
N ASN A 50 -7.52 -1.00 22.57
CA ASN A 50 -8.67 -0.33 23.17
C ASN A 50 -9.32 0.60 22.14
N PHE A 51 -10.28 0.07 21.37
CA PHE A 51 -11.09 0.84 20.43
C PHE A 51 -12.48 1.13 21.04
N THR A 52 -13.08 2.24 20.62
CA THR A 52 -14.40 2.67 21.10
C THR A 52 -15.55 2.04 20.30
N ILE A 53 -15.27 1.53 19.09
CA ILE A 53 -16.24 0.83 18.25
C ILE A 53 -16.09 -0.68 18.41
N ASP A 54 -17.18 -1.44 18.20
CA ASP A 54 -17.15 -2.90 18.30
C ASP A 54 -16.13 -3.49 17.33
N HIS A 55 -15.29 -4.36 17.85
CA HIS A 55 -14.21 -4.94 17.07
C HIS A 55 -13.87 -6.35 17.51
N GLN A 56 -13.19 -7.05 16.64
CA GLN A 56 -12.64 -8.37 16.89
C GLN A 56 -11.21 -8.43 16.38
N GLU A 57 -10.27 -8.66 17.28
CA GLU A 57 -8.89 -8.98 16.93
C GLU A 57 -8.83 -10.42 16.38
N LEU A 58 -8.09 -10.63 15.31
CA LEU A 58 -7.94 -11.94 14.67
C LEU A 58 -6.50 -12.20 14.25
N PHE A 59 -6.16 -13.48 14.17
CA PHE A 59 -4.86 -13.94 13.71
C PHE A 59 -5.05 -15.02 12.66
N ILE A 60 -4.25 -14.96 11.59
CA ILE A 60 -4.24 -15.95 10.50
C ILE A 60 -2.84 -16.52 10.40
N ASP A 61 -2.72 -17.83 10.57
CA ASP A 61 -1.46 -18.53 10.39
C ASP A 61 -1.22 -18.80 8.90
N THR A 62 -0.01 -18.52 8.44
CA THR A 62 0.38 -18.70 7.04
C THR A 62 1.03 -20.08 6.82
N PRO A 63 1.01 -20.61 5.59
CA PRO A 63 1.64 -21.89 5.28
C PRO A 63 3.15 -21.95 5.57
N ASP A 64 3.84 -20.82 5.55
CA ASP A 64 5.27 -20.69 5.85
C ASP A 64 5.56 -20.39 7.33
N GLY A 65 4.55 -20.48 8.21
CA GLY A 65 4.68 -20.38 9.66
C GLY A 65 4.70 -18.95 10.22
N ALA A 66 4.40 -17.94 9.42
CA ALA A 66 4.15 -16.59 9.94
C ALA A 66 2.74 -16.53 10.54
N ARG A 67 2.51 -15.60 11.47
CA ARG A 67 1.22 -15.31 12.06
C ARG A 67 0.85 -13.87 11.75
N LEU A 68 -0.23 -13.68 11.01
CA LEU A 68 -0.72 -12.37 10.58
C LEU A 68 -1.79 -11.88 11.56
N HIS A 69 -1.73 -10.60 11.85
CA HIS A 69 -2.64 -9.89 12.73
C HIS A 69 -3.61 -9.04 11.93
N GLY A 70 -4.85 -8.98 12.35
CA GLY A 70 -5.86 -8.09 11.80
C GLY A 70 -6.92 -7.73 12.81
N VAL A 71 -7.70 -6.70 12.51
CA VAL A 71 -8.84 -6.26 13.31
C VAL A 71 -10.05 -6.05 12.41
N LEU A 72 -11.14 -6.72 12.76
CA LEU A 72 -12.45 -6.53 12.16
C LEU A 72 -13.27 -5.58 13.03
N PHE A 73 -13.50 -4.36 12.56
CA PHE A 73 -14.45 -3.42 13.12
C PHE A 73 -15.84 -3.72 12.58
N LYS A 74 -16.80 -3.89 13.45
CA LYS A 74 -18.13 -4.42 13.10
C LYS A 74 -19.17 -3.31 12.98
N ALA A 75 -19.88 -3.28 11.86
CA ALA A 75 -21.11 -2.50 11.75
C ALA A 75 -22.29 -3.34 12.26
N GLU A 76 -23.29 -2.70 12.86
CA GLU A 76 -24.45 -3.37 13.46
C GLU A 76 -25.32 -4.06 12.40
N LYS A 77 -25.51 -3.41 11.25
CA LYS A 77 -26.29 -3.90 10.10
C LYS A 77 -25.49 -3.69 8.81
N PRO A 78 -24.47 -4.50 8.57
CA PRO A 78 -23.54 -4.23 7.50
C PRO A 78 -24.18 -4.40 6.12
N LYS A 79 -23.91 -3.43 5.22
CA LYS A 79 -24.24 -3.47 3.80
C LYS A 79 -23.14 -4.13 2.96
N GLY A 80 -22.03 -4.45 3.60
CA GLY A 80 -20.81 -5.02 3.02
C GLY A 80 -19.64 -4.86 3.97
N VAL A 81 -18.48 -5.29 3.51
CA VAL A 81 -17.22 -5.21 4.27
C VAL A 81 -16.11 -4.56 3.43
N ILE A 82 -15.37 -3.66 4.06
CA ILE A 82 -14.15 -3.07 3.51
C ILE A 82 -12.96 -3.94 3.93
N LEU A 83 -12.20 -4.48 2.99
CA LEU A 83 -10.89 -5.06 3.26
C LEU A 83 -9.81 -4.00 3.02
N HIS A 84 -9.17 -3.57 4.09
CA HIS A 84 -8.26 -2.43 4.08
C HIS A 84 -6.79 -2.84 4.14
N PHE A 85 -6.02 -2.21 3.26
CA PHE A 85 -4.56 -2.27 3.20
C PHE A 85 -4.01 -0.88 3.55
N HIS A 86 -3.39 -0.79 4.73
CA HIS A 86 -2.96 0.47 5.32
C HIS A 86 -1.75 1.08 4.60
N GLY A 87 -1.48 2.34 4.90
CA GLY A 87 -0.32 3.08 4.42
C GLY A 87 0.96 2.70 5.17
N ASN A 88 2.06 3.30 4.71
CA ASN A 88 3.36 3.09 5.34
C ASN A 88 3.40 3.66 6.76
N ALA A 89 4.19 3.04 7.64
CA ALA A 89 4.34 3.41 9.06
C ALA A 89 3.05 3.41 9.90
N GLU A 90 1.94 2.85 9.40
CA GLU A 90 0.70 2.62 10.15
C GLU A 90 0.71 1.23 10.80
N ASN A 91 -0.16 1.01 11.76
CA ASN A 91 -0.47 -0.28 12.37
C ASN A 91 -1.89 -0.25 12.94
N MET A 92 -2.34 -1.36 13.56
CA MET A 92 -3.70 -1.47 14.08
C MET A 92 -4.09 -0.39 15.10
N LEU A 93 -3.15 0.23 15.84
CA LEU A 93 -3.49 1.29 16.80
C LEU A 93 -4.11 2.54 16.14
N SER A 94 -3.80 2.80 14.89
CA SER A 94 -4.36 3.93 14.12
C SER A 94 -5.61 3.56 13.31
N MET A 95 -5.97 2.27 13.22
CA MET A 95 -6.99 1.82 12.27
C MET A 95 -8.40 2.21 12.63
N GLN A 96 -8.73 2.47 13.90
CA GLN A 96 -10.05 3.00 14.24
C GLN A 96 -10.37 4.29 13.49
N TYR A 97 -9.40 5.19 13.34
CA TYR A 97 -9.58 6.45 12.61
C TYR A 97 -9.97 6.23 11.13
N ALA A 98 -9.43 5.19 10.51
CA ALA A 98 -9.79 4.81 9.14
C ALA A 98 -11.11 4.04 9.06
N ALA A 99 -11.38 3.18 10.06
CA ALA A 99 -12.55 2.29 10.10
C ALA A 99 -13.85 3.02 10.46
N GLU A 100 -13.82 3.90 11.46
CA GLU A 100 -15.00 4.53 12.05
C GLU A 100 -15.89 5.23 11.02
N PRO A 101 -15.40 5.98 10.02
CA PRO A 101 -16.24 6.58 9.01
C PRO A 101 -16.99 5.54 8.15
N PHE A 102 -16.40 4.36 7.89
CA PHE A 102 -17.09 3.28 7.16
C PHE A 102 -18.09 2.54 8.03
N VAL A 103 -17.76 2.30 9.30
CA VAL A 103 -18.67 1.66 10.27
C VAL A 103 -19.93 2.50 10.44
N HIS A 104 -19.82 3.83 10.56
CA HIS A 104 -20.96 4.75 10.60
C HIS A 104 -21.81 4.75 9.31
N ARG A 105 -21.24 4.28 8.19
CA ARG A 105 -21.95 4.08 6.91
C ARG A 105 -22.55 2.67 6.77
N ASN A 106 -22.51 1.89 7.83
CA ASN A 106 -22.92 0.49 7.86
C ASN A 106 -22.06 -0.42 6.95
N TYR A 107 -20.76 -0.20 6.91
CA TYR A 107 -19.80 -1.16 6.35
C TYR A 107 -18.89 -1.67 7.48
N SER A 108 -18.80 -2.98 7.64
CA SER A 108 -17.75 -3.55 8.47
C SER A 108 -16.39 -3.26 7.84
N PHE A 109 -15.32 -3.24 8.64
CA PHE A 109 -14.01 -2.84 8.16
C PHE A 109 -12.95 -3.78 8.72
N LEU A 110 -12.33 -4.58 7.85
CA LEU A 110 -11.25 -5.49 8.20
C LEU A 110 -9.92 -4.86 7.76
N ALA A 111 -9.05 -4.55 8.71
CA ALA A 111 -7.69 -4.13 8.46
C ALA A 111 -6.70 -5.25 8.79
N MET A 112 -5.62 -5.36 8.03
CA MET A 112 -4.53 -6.29 8.28
C MET A 112 -3.21 -5.56 8.54
N ASP A 113 -2.42 -6.03 9.49
CA ASP A 113 -1.01 -5.67 9.64
C ASP A 113 -0.14 -6.53 8.70
N TYR A 114 0.69 -5.88 7.89
CA TYR A 114 1.67 -6.61 7.07
C TYR A 114 2.69 -7.34 7.95
N ARG A 115 3.37 -8.35 7.40
CA ARG A 115 4.49 -8.99 8.10
C ARG A 115 5.46 -7.94 8.65
N SER A 116 5.95 -8.12 9.85
CA SER A 116 6.78 -7.19 10.63
C SER A 116 6.05 -5.95 11.18
N TYR A 117 4.81 -5.66 10.80
CA TYR A 117 3.98 -4.60 11.37
C TYR A 117 3.10 -5.11 12.49
N GLY A 118 2.69 -4.19 13.37
CA GLY A 118 1.79 -4.49 14.48
C GLY A 118 2.20 -5.73 15.25
N LYS A 119 1.27 -6.68 15.38
CA LYS A 119 1.52 -7.99 15.98
C LYS A 119 1.84 -9.08 14.95
N SER A 120 1.90 -8.74 13.65
CA SER A 120 2.24 -9.72 12.60
C SER A 120 3.70 -10.12 12.66
N SER A 121 3.95 -11.42 12.52
CA SER A 121 5.29 -12.01 12.45
C SER A 121 5.74 -12.26 10.99
N GLY A 122 6.95 -12.76 10.83
CA GLY A 122 7.49 -13.17 9.54
C GLY A 122 8.22 -12.06 8.79
N ARG A 123 8.88 -12.46 7.70
CA ARG A 123 9.68 -11.57 6.84
C ARG A 123 8.81 -11.05 5.69
N LEU A 124 8.86 -9.74 5.47
CA LEU A 124 8.17 -9.10 4.37
C LEU A 124 8.93 -9.34 3.04
N SER A 125 8.18 -9.74 2.02
CA SER A 125 8.54 -9.74 0.60
C SER A 125 7.31 -9.36 -0.21
N GLU A 126 7.47 -8.97 -1.48
CA GLU A 126 6.34 -8.65 -2.34
C GLU A 126 5.41 -9.86 -2.50
N GLU A 127 5.98 -11.04 -2.71
CA GLU A 127 5.24 -12.30 -2.85
C GLU A 127 4.40 -12.60 -1.61
N ASN A 128 5.02 -12.51 -0.41
CA ASN A 128 4.31 -12.73 0.84
C ASN A 128 3.23 -11.69 1.08
N LEU A 129 3.51 -10.41 0.77
CA LEU A 129 2.55 -9.32 0.94
C LEU A 129 1.25 -9.59 0.15
N PHE A 130 1.38 -10.08 -1.07
CA PHE A 130 0.24 -10.42 -1.92
C PHE A 130 -0.46 -11.72 -1.50
N ALA A 131 0.30 -12.74 -1.07
CA ALA A 131 -0.24 -13.99 -0.56
C ALA A 131 -1.02 -13.75 0.75
N ASP A 132 -0.48 -12.94 1.65
CA ASP A 132 -1.11 -12.59 2.92
C ASP A 132 -2.44 -11.85 2.71
N ALA A 133 -2.49 -10.92 1.74
CA ALA A 133 -3.73 -10.23 1.38
C ALA A 133 -4.82 -11.20 0.89
N ALA A 134 -4.44 -12.25 0.16
CA ALA A 134 -5.37 -13.28 -0.29
C ALA A 134 -5.92 -14.09 0.90
N LEU A 135 -5.12 -14.39 1.92
CA LEU A 135 -5.59 -15.08 3.14
C LEU A 135 -6.66 -14.26 3.89
N PHE A 136 -6.53 -12.94 3.95
CA PHE A 136 -7.56 -12.08 4.54
C PHE A 136 -8.84 -12.02 3.71
N LEU A 137 -8.73 -12.06 2.38
CA LEU A 137 -9.90 -12.20 1.51
C LEU A 137 -10.60 -13.55 1.71
N ASP A 138 -9.82 -14.63 1.80
CA ASP A 138 -10.35 -15.97 2.04
C ASP A 138 -11.00 -16.09 3.43
N TYR A 139 -10.43 -15.44 4.44
CA TYR A 139 -11.05 -15.32 5.76
C TYR A 139 -12.42 -14.67 5.67
N LEU A 140 -12.60 -13.55 4.96
CA LEU A 140 -13.89 -12.92 4.78
C LEU A 140 -14.91 -13.85 4.10
N LYS A 141 -14.50 -14.52 3.01
CA LYS A 141 -15.37 -15.48 2.30
C LYS A 141 -15.79 -16.66 3.16
N THR A 142 -14.87 -17.23 3.91
CA THR A 142 -15.17 -18.35 4.82
C THR A 142 -15.97 -17.91 6.05
N SER A 143 -15.94 -16.62 6.39
CA SER A 143 -16.78 -16.00 7.42
C SER A 143 -18.18 -15.63 6.94
N GLY A 144 -18.53 -15.95 5.70
CA GLY A 144 -19.87 -15.80 5.16
C GLY A 144 -20.12 -14.54 4.32
N TRP A 145 -19.08 -13.76 3.99
CA TRP A 145 -19.21 -12.62 3.09
C TRP A 145 -19.17 -13.05 1.63
N ASP A 146 -20.18 -12.70 0.86
CA ASP A 146 -20.15 -12.89 -0.59
C ASP A 146 -19.18 -11.91 -1.25
N SER A 147 -18.58 -12.32 -2.38
CA SER A 147 -17.66 -11.46 -3.15
C SER A 147 -18.31 -10.12 -3.56
N SER A 148 -19.61 -10.11 -3.80
CA SER A 148 -20.43 -8.93 -4.11
C SER A 148 -20.65 -7.98 -2.92
N GLU A 149 -20.22 -8.35 -1.72
CA GLU A 149 -20.29 -7.53 -0.51
C GLU A 149 -18.92 -6.99 -0.09
N ILE A 150 -17.83 -7.48 -0.71
CA ILE A 150 -16.45 -7.13 -0.36
C ILE A 150 -15.95 -5.99 -1.24
N ILE A 151 -15.45 -4.93 -0.61
CA ILE A 151 -14.83 -3.77 -1.25
C ILE A 151 -13.40 -3.66 -0.76
N LEU A 152 -12.44 -3.54 -1.68
CA LEU A 152 -11.04 -3.30 -1.31
C LEU A 152 -10.81 -1.82 -1.08
N TYR A 153 -10.03 -1.50 -0.06
CA TYR A 153 -9.59 -0.14 0.20
C TYR A 153 -8.09 -0.11 0.46
N GLY A 154 -7.33 0.46 -0.48
CA GLY A 154 -5.90 0.66 -0.36
C GLY A 154 -5.54 2.11 -0.09
N ARG A 155 -4.59 2.35 0.81
CA ARG A 155 -4.01 3.68 1.05
C ARG A 155 -2.51 3.67 0.78
N SER A 156 -2.01 4.63 -0.03
CA SER A 156 -0.58 4.77 -0.31
C SER A 156 0.03 3.44 -0.77
N ILE A 157 1.02 2.90 -0.07
CA ILE A 157 1.63 1.59 -0.37
C ILE A 157 0.59 0.47 -0.47
N GLY A 158 -0.45 0.50 0.36
CA GLY A 158 -1.54 -0.48 0.36
C GLY A 158 -2.38 -0.49 -0.92
N THR A 159 -2.29 0.56 -1.76
CA THR A 159 -2.99 0.57 -3.05
C THR A 159 -2.45 -0.48 -4.01
N GLY A 160 -1.13 -0.71 -4.01
CA GLY A 160 -0.52 -1.76 -4.82
C GLY A 160 -0.99 -3.16 -4.41
N VAL A 161 -1.17 -3.38 -3.09
CA VAL A 161 -1.73 -4.64 -2.55
C VAL A 161 -3.18 -4.81 -2.99
N ALA A 162 -4.00 -3.77 -2.81
CA ALA A 162 -5.41 -3.79 -3.21
C ALA A 162 -5.57 -4.06 -4.71
N ILE A 163 -4.81 -3.40 -5.57
CA ILE A 163 -4.88 -3.58 -7.03
C ILE A 163 -4.47 -4.99 -7.44
N GLN A 164 -3.39 -5.52 -6.86
CA GLN A 164 -2.93 -6.88 -7.17
C GLN A 164 -3.98 -7.93 -6.77
N LEU A 165 -4.55 -7.82 -5.58
CA LEU A 165 -5.63 -8.72 -5.14
C LEU A 165 -6.87 -8.58 -6.03
N ALA A 166 -7.26 -7.34 -6.37
CA ALA A 166 -8.36 -7.03 -7.28
C ALA A 166 -8.18 -7.66 -8.67
N SER A 167 -6.95 -7.72 -9.17
CA SER A 167 -6.65 -8.29 -10.50
C SER A 167 -6.94 -9.79 -10.61
N LYS A 168 -7.04 -10.47 -9.46
CA LYS A 168 -7.27 -11.92 -9.35
C LYS A 168 -8.63 -12.28 -8.77
N SER A 169 -9.43 -11.28 -8.38
CA SER A 169 -10.69 -11.48 -7.67
C SER A 169 -11.80 -10.64 -8.29
N ASP A 170 -13.00 -11.21 -8.39
CA ASP A 170 -14.19 -10.48 -8.79
C ASP A 170 -14.95 -10.07 -7.53
N LEU A 171 -14.92 -8.77 -7.22
CA LEU A 171 -15.43 -8.19 -5.98
C LEU A 171 -16.39 -7.04 -6.30
N ARG A 172 -17.02 -6.48 -5.26
CA ARG A 172 -17.97 -5.38 -5.42
C ARG A 172 -17.34 -4.11 -6.00
N GLY A 173 -16.14 -3.75 -5.54
CA GLY A 173 -15.46 -2.54 -5.98
C GLY A 173 -14.13 -2.31 -5.27
N MET A 174 -13.43 -1.26 -5.67
CA MET A 174 -12.15 -0.87 -5.06
C MET A 174 -12.02 0.65 -4.91
N ILE A 175 -11.53 1.09 -3.77
CA ILE A 175 -11.21 2.48 -3.45
C ILE A 175 -9.70 2.60 -3.27
N LEU A 176 -9.07 3.55 -3.95
CA LEU A 176 -7.64 3.81 -3.91
C LEU A 176 -7.40 5.23 -3.43
N TYR A 177 -6.73 5.36 -2.28
CA TYR A 177 -6.32 6.63 -1.72
C TYR A 177 -4.82 6.86 -1.98
N ALA A 178 -4.50 7.87 -2.78
CA ALA A 178 -3.14 8.22 -3.20
C ALA A 178 -2.37 7.03 -3.80
N PRO A 179 -2.85 6.41 -4.89
CA PRO A 179 -2.17 5.29 -5.52
C PRO A 179 -0.95 5.75 -6.33
N PHE A 180 -0.04 4.80 -6.58
CA PHE A 180 1.12 4.94 -7.44
C PHE A 180 1.02 4.00 -8.67
N TYR A 181 1.65 4.40 -9.78
CA TYR A 181 1.66 3.66 -11.04
C TYR A 181 2.44 2.34 -10.95
N SER A 182 3.65 2.41 -10.42
CA SER A 182 4.43 1.27 -9.92
C SER A 182 5.41 1.79 -8.87
N LEU A 183 5.84 0.94 -7.95
CA LEU A 183 6.83 1.36 -6.96
C LEU A 183 8.20 1.58 -7.61
N THR A 184 8.50 0.88 -8.70
CA THR A 184 9.68 1.11 -9.53
C THR A 184 9.70 2.53 -10.12
N ASP A 185 8.58 2.96 -10.72
CA ASP A 185 8.40 4.31 -11.30
C ASP A 185 8.53 5.39 -10.22
N LEU A 186 7.90 5.17 -9.07
CA LEU A 186 7.96 6.09 -7.94
C LEU A 186 9.38 6.16 -7.33
N ALA A 187 10.09 5.03 -7.24
CA ALA A 187 11.48 4.98 -6.79
C ALA A 187 12.42 5.72 -7.76
N ALA A 188 12.24 5.56 -9.06
CA ALA A 188 13.00 6.30 -10.08
C ALA A 188 12.75 7.81 -10.01
N TYR A 189 11.52 8.23 -9.69
CA TYR A 189 11.19 9.65 -9.49
C TYR A 189 11.92 10.25 -8.28
N HIS A 190 11.93 9.55 -7.14
CA HIS A 190 12.57 10.05 -5.91
C HIS A 190 14.09 9.87 -5.89
N PHE A 191 14.60 8.85 -6.58
CA PHE A 191 16.02 8.46 -6.60
C PHE A 191 16.53 8.31 -8.03
N PRO A 192 16.54 9.39 -8.83
CA PRO A 192 16.84 9.31 -10.28
C PRO A 192 18.26 8.84 -10.60
N LEU A 193 19.16 8.83 -9.62
CA LEU A 193 20.54 8.33 -9.79
C LEU A 193 20.68 6.83 -9.46
N LEU A 194 19.65 6.19 -8.94
CA LEU A 194 19.67 4.75 -8.67
C LEU A 194 18.96 3.99 -9.80
N PRO A 195 19.51 2.86 -10.27
CA PRO A 195 18.88 2.03 -11.28
C PRO A 195 17.74 1.21 -10.64
N ALA A 196 16.58 1.87 -10.41
CA ALA A 196 15.46 1.29 -9.68
C ALA A 196 14.99 -0.04 -10.28
N ASP A 197 14.96 -0.16 -11.61
CA ASP A 197 14.56 -1.38 -12.33
C ASP A 197 15.44 -2.60 -12.00
N LEU A 198 16.72 -2.37 -11.67
CA LEU A 198 17.66 -3.45 -11.35
C LEU A 198 17.72 -3.75 -9.85
N LEU A 199 17.47 -2.75 -9.01
CA LEU A 199 17.68 -2.86 -7.57
C LEU A 199 16.41 -3.25 -6.80
N LEU A 200 15.23 -2.88 -7.29
CA LEU A 200 14.00 -2.98 -6.51
C LEU A 200 13.48 -4.43 -6.45
N LYS A 201 13.24 -4.91 -5.22
CA LYS A 201 12.64 -6.23 -4.93
C LYS A 201 11.12 -6.17 -4.76
N PHE A 202 10.55 -4.96 -4.74
CA PHE A 202 9.13 -4.69 -4.57
C PHE A 202 8.67 -3.80 -5.72
N PRO A 203 8.63 -4.29 -6.96
CA PRO A 203 8.21 -3.49 -8.12
C PRO A 203 6.78 -3.00 -8.02
N MET A 204 5.87 -3.77 -7.40
CA MET A 204 4.45 -3.45 -7.20
C MET A 204 3.85 -2.77 -8.44
N ASP A 205 3.78 -3.50 -9.55
CA ASP A 205 3.30 -3.00 -10.85
C ASP A 205 1.78 -2.80 -10.85
N SER A 206 1.33 -1.72 -10.19
CA SER A 206 -0.08 -1.37 -10.10
C SER A 206 -0.74 -1.22 -11.47
N ALA A 207 -0.04 -0.64 -12.44
CA ALA A 207 -0.54 -0.44 -13.78
C ALA A 207 -0.78 -1.76 -14.52
N GLY A 208 0.18 -2.68 -14.46
CA GLY A 208 0.05 -4.00 -15.06
C GLY A 208 -1.11 -4.78 -14.46
N TYR A 209 -1.25 -4.78 -13.14
CA TYR A 209 -2.36 -5.46 -12.44
C TYR A 209 -3.72 -4.81 -12.72
N LEU A 210 -3.81 -3.48 -12.78
CA LEU A 210 -5.07 -2.75 -12.96
C LEU A 210 -5.78 -3.08 -14.27
N ASN A 211 -5.04 -3.46 -15.32
CA ASN A 211 -5.61 -3.92 -16.59
C ASN A 211 -6.52 -5.15 -16.45
N ASN A 212 -6.30 -5.98 -15.43
CA ASN A 212 -7.05 -7.20 -15.18
C ASN A 212 -8.20 -7.02 -14.19
N VAL A 213 -8.34 -5.85 -13.56
CA VAL A 213 -9.42 -5.55 -12.62
C VAL A 213 -10.74 -5.42 -13.36
N LYS A 214 -11.79 -6.14 -12.93
CA LYS A 214 -13.10 -6.16 -13.60
C LYS A 214 -14.10 -5.19 -12.98
N HIS A 215 -14.10 -5.07 -11.67
CA HIS A 215 -15.05 -4.27 -10.91
C HIS A 215 -14.77 -2.75 -10.95
N PRO A 216 -15.70 -1.91 -10.50
CA PRO A 216 -15.54 -0.45 -10.42
C PRO A 216 -14.38 -0.02 -9.52
N VAL A 217 -13.70 1.07 -9.90
CA VAL A 217 -12.57 1.63 -9.17
C VAL A 217 -12.77 3.12 -8.95
N LEU A 218 -12.64 3.57 -7.70
CA LEU A 218 -12.56 4.99 -7.33
C LEU A 218 -11.12 5.32 -6.94
N ILE A 219 -10.55 6.35 -7.55
CA ILE A 219 -9.21 6.87 -7.26
C ILE A 219 -9.35 8.26 -6.64
N LEU A 220 -8.83 8.45 -5.43
CA LEU A 220 -8.83 9.69 -4.68
C LEU A 220 -7.39 10.16 -4.48
N HIS A 221 -7.05 11.37 -4.95
CA HIS A 221 -5.68 11.86 -4.88
C HIS A 221 -5.63 13.35 -4.58
N GLY A 222 -4.63 13.77 -3.81
CA GLY A 222 -4.41 15.18 -3.49
C GLY A 222 -3.56 15.89 -4.55
N ALA A 223 -4.00 17.05 -5.03
CA ALA A 223 -3.23 17.83 -6.02
C ALA A 223 -1.86 18.30 -5.51
N ALA A 224 -1.72 18.46 -4.18
CA ALA A 224 -0.49 18.88 -3.54
C ALA A 224 0.27 17.72 -2.86
N ASP A 225 0.03 16.47 -3.29
CA ASP A 225 0.78 15.29 -2.82
C ASP A 225 2.22 15.36 -3.33
N ARG A 226 3.18 15.39 -2.38
CA ARG A 226 4.62 15.43 -2.68
C ARG A 226 5.31 14.07 -2.44
N ILE A 227 4.58 13.11 -1.88
CA ILE A 227 5.08 11.75 -1.65
C ILE A 227 4.79 10.90 -2.87
N ILE A 228 3.55 10.93 -3.35
CA ILE A 228 3.16 10.29 -4.61
C ILE A 228 2.61 11.39 -5.52
N PRO A 229 3.34 11.81 -6.56
CA PRO A 229 2.90 12.85 -7.47
C PRO A 229 1.57 12.50 -8.16
N LEU A 230 0.75 13.51 -8.42
CA LEU A 230 -0.60 13.33 -9.00
C LEU A 230 -0.59 12.59 -10.34
N ASP A 231 0.45 12.75 -11.15
CA ASP A 231 0.61 12.07 -12.43
C ASP A 231 0.55 10.54 -12.32
N GLN A 232 0.96 9.97 -11.18
CA GLN A 232 0.86 8.54 -10.90
C GLN A 232 -0.61 8.07 -10.94
N ALA A 233 -1.49 8.81 -10.27
CA ALA A 233 -2.93 8.54 -10.25
C ALA A 233 -3.60 8.84 -11.59
N GLU A 234 -3.17 9.90 -12.29
CA GLU A 234 -3.68 10.25 -13.63
C GLU A 234 -3.38 9.14 -14.64
N ARG A 235 -2.16 8.60 -14.61
CA ARG A 235 -1.74 7.48 -15.47
C ARG A 235 -2.57 6.21 -15.18
N LEU A 236 -2.82 5.89 -13.91
CA LEU A 236 -3.70 4.78 -13.53
C LEU A 236 -5.14 4.99 -13.99
N ALA A 237 -5.69 6.20 -13.83
CA ALA A 237 -7.05 6.52 -14.24
C ALA A 237 -7.27 6.39 -15.76
N ARG A 238 -6.22 6.55 -16.58
CA ARG A 238 -6.28 6.29 -18.03
C ARG A 238 -6.43 4.80 -18.35
N ILE A 239 -6.00 3.93 -17.44
CA ILE A 239 -6.20 2.47 -17.55
C ILE A 239 -7.61 2.13 -17.09
N LYS A 240 -7.95 2.50 -15.83
CA LYS A 240 -9.24 2.22 -15.23
C LYS A 240 -9.50 3.09 -13.99
N GLY A 241 -10.77 3.44 -13.81
CA GLY A 241 -11.27 4.07 -12.59
C GLY A 241 -11.67 5.52 -12.78
N LYS A 242 -12.49 6.01 -11.82
CA LYS A 242 -12.85 7.43 -11.72
C LYS A 242 -11.81 8.12 -10.85
N LEU A 243 -11.03 9.03 -11.41
CA LEU A 243 -10.12 9.88 -10.63
C LEU A 243 -10.87 11.11 -10.08
N VAL A 244 -10.69 11.34 -8.78
CA VAL A 244 -11.12 12.55 -8.08
C VAL A 244 -9.88 13.24 -7.53
N VAL A 245 -9.58 14.42 -8.04
CA VAL A 245 -8.49 15.26 -7.56
C VAL A 245 -9.01 16.22 -6.50
N LEU A 246 -8.36 16.24 -5.33
CA LEU A 246 -8.66 17.12 -4.21
C LEU A 246 -7.65 18.27 -4.19
N GLU A 247 -8.07 19.48 -4.59
CA GLU A 247 -7.19 20.62 -4.91
C GLU A 247 -6.17 20.98 -3.82
N ASN A 248 -6.57 21.04 -2.56
CA ASN A 248 -5.68 21.33 -1.43
C ASN A 248 -5.21 20.07 -0.69
N GLY A 249 -5.46 18.89 -1.28
CA GLY A 249 -5.14 17.60 -0.72
C GLY A 249 -3.63 17.34 -0.76
N ARG A 250 -3.09 16.88 0.37
CA ARG A 250 -1.75 16.32 0.50
C ARG A 250 -1.85 14.85 0.81
N HIS A 251 -0.74 14.14 0.84
CA HIS A 251 -0.70 12.69 1.04
C HIS A 251 -1.48 12.18 2.27
N ASN A 252 -1.49 12.92 3.38
CA ASN A 252 -2.00 12.45 4.67
C ASN A 252 -3.24 13.20 5.19
N ASN A 253 -3.84 14.15 4.43
CA ASN A 253 -4.90 14.99 4.96
C ASN A 253 -6.26 14.84 4.25
N LEU A 254 -6.42 13.86 3.37
CA LEU A 254 -7.65 13.74 2.56
C LEU A 254 -8.87 13.38 3.40
N TYR A 255 -8.74 12.67 4.51
CA TYR A 255 -9.85 12.33 5.42
C TYR A 255 -10.56 13.57 5.98
N GLY A 256 -9.86 14.71 6.12
CA GLY A 256 -10.46 15.97 6.55
C GLY A 256 -11.21 16.73 5.45
N ASN A 257 -11.28 16.20 4.24
CA ASN A 257 -11.91 16.85 3.11
C ASN A 257 -13.33 16.32 2.90
N GLU A 258 -14.34 17.17 2.94
CA GLU A 258 -15.76 16.77 2.76
C GLU A 258 -16.01 16.12 1.39
N ARG A 259 -15.37 16.62 0.33
CA ARG A 259 -15.48 16.04 -1.01
C ARG A 259 -14.94 14.62 -1.09
N PHE A 260 -13.91 14.28 -0.30
CA PHE A 260 -13.38 12.92 -0.20
C PHE A 260 -14.49 11.94 0.20
N TRP A 261 -15.23 12.24 1.27
CA TRP A 261 -16.31 11.39 1.77
C TRP A 261 -17.54 11.41 0.87
N PHE A 262 -17.87 12.57 0.30
CA PHE A 262 -18.96 12.67 -0.68
C PHE A 262 -18.73 11.76 -1.90
N GLU A 263 -17.50 11.69 -2.41
CA GLU A 263 -17.17 10.82 -3.54
C GLU A 263 -17.17 9.33 -3.17
N ILE A 264 -16.75 9.00 -1.94
CA ILE A 264 -16.88 7.64 -1.40
C ILE A 264 -18.35 7.26 -1.28
N ASP A 265 -19.20 8.11 -0.68
CA ASP A 265 -20.62 7.86 -0.53
C ASP A 265 -21.32 7.68 -1.90
N SER A 266 -20.97 8.53 -2.85
CA SER A 266 -21.46 8.45 -4.22
C SER A 266 -21.01 7.17 -4.95
N PHE A 267 -19.82 6.68 -4.66
CA PHE A 267 -19.31 5.43 -5.21
C PHE A 267 -20.02 4.23 -4.59
N LEU A 268 -20.08 4.16 -3.26
CA LEU A 268 -20.72 3.08 -2.50
C LEU A 268 -22.20 2.93 -2.82
N ALA A 269 -22.89 4.02 -3.16
CA ALA A 269 -24.30 4.00 -3.55
C ALA A 269 -24.54 3.45 -4.97
N ARG A 270 -23.51 3.39 -5.81
CA ARG A 270 -23.62 2.95 -7.22
C ARG A 270 -23.20 1.51 -7.46
N ILE A 271 -22.43 0.92 -6.54
CA ILE A 271 -21.91 -0.45 -6.67
C ILE A 271 -22.70 -1.47 -5.87
#